data_83b55b3846377aa75d70b283c66d03ec
#
_entry.id   83b55b3846377aa75d70b283c66d03ec
#
_cell.length_a   1.000
_cell.length_b   1.000
_cell.length_c   1.000
_cell.angle_alpha   90.00
_cell.angle_beta   90.00
_cell.angle_gamma   90.00
#
_symmetry.space_group_name_H-M   'P 1'
#
loop_
_entity.id
_entity.type
_entity.pdbx_description
1 polymer ?
#
loop_
_entity_poly.entity_id
_entity_poly.type
_entity_poly.pdbx_seq_one_letter_code
_entity_poly.pdbx_strand_id
1 'polypeptide(L)'
;MVHRTARIALRTTPAQRRRCFGLLRSAGDVWALVIDCNRPLREWHCPQVANFSALCRELTGTTFGDLSRQCAEAVLKNYSTAFFEATKRKKQGVRAGFPRRKRALVPVRFRFGCFAFDGSRVRLGVARGAPELWVRLAREVPYPTESIRSLTLVAEAGRLYLDVTAEVAVEVHDLDPAMTAGVDLGIIHPYAVVTGDE
;
A
#
# COMPACT_ATOMS: atom_id res chain seq x y z
N MET A 1 8.94 -10.58 -16.07
CA MET A 1 8.87 -10.32 -14.63
C MET A 1 7.52 -9.73 -14.29
N VAL A 2 6.83 -10.27 -13.28
CA VAL A 2 5.55 -9.77 -12.79
C VAL A 2 5.62 -9.55 -11.28
N HIS A 3 4.84 -8.60 -10.76
CA HIS A 3 4.68 -8.43 -9.33
C HIS A 3 3.55 -9.32 -8.81
N ARG A 4 3.84 -10.13 -7.80
CA ARG A 4 2.84 -10.92 -7.08
C ARG A 4 2.80 -10.50 -5.63
N THR A 5 1.61 -10.50 -5.04
CA THR A 5 1.42 -10.12 -3.64
C THR A 5 0.77 -11.27 -2.88
N ALA A 6 1.39 -11.64 -1.75
CA ALA A 6 0.83 -12.60 -0.80
C ALA A 6 0.45 -11.88 0.49
N ARG A 7 -0.78 -12.10 0.97
CA ARG A 7 -1.24 -11.60 2.27
C ARG A 7 -0.95 -12.62 3.36
N ILE A 8 -0.27 -12.19 4.41
CA ILE A 8 0.12 -13.02 5.55
C ILE A 8 -0.36 -12.37 6.84
N ALA A 9 -1.10 -13.12 7.66
CA ALA A 9 -1.53 -12.64 8.97
C ALA A 9 -0.33 -12.49 9.93
N LEU A 10 -0.41 -11.52 10.82
CA LEU A 10 0.62 -11.29 11.84
C LEU A 10 0.21 -11.93 13.18
N ARG A 11 1.19 -12.60 13.82
CA ARG A 11 1.12 -13.02 15.21
C ARG A 11 1.85 -11.95 16.04
N THR A 12 1.10 -11.19 16.82
CA THR A 12 1.64 -10.05 17.56
C THR A 12 1.31 -10.16 19.04
N THR A 13 2.24 -9.74 19.89
CA THR A 13 1.96 -9.46 21.29
C THR A 13 1.07 -8.22 21.41
N PRO A 14 0.41 -7.97 22.56
CA PRO A 14 -0.38 -6.76 22.76
C PRO A 14 0.42 -5.47 22.54
N ALA A 15 1.70 -5.44 22.93
CA ALA A 15 2.59 -4.29 22.72
C ALA A 15 2.90 -4.06 21.23
N GLN A 16 3.31 -5.12 20.50
CA GLN A 16 3.55 -5.07 19.06
C GLN A 16 2.29 -4.64 18.31
N ARG A 17 1.13 -5.20 18.70
CA ARG A 17 -0.16 -4.85 18.10
C ARG A 17 -0.46 -3.36 18.26
N ARG A 18 -0.31 -2.79 19.46
CA ARG A 18 -0.50 -1.34 19.69
C ARG A 18 0.40 -0.50 18.80
N ARG A 19 1.68 -0.87 18.69
CA ARG A 19 2.63 -0.17 17.83
C ARG A 19 2.27 -0.26 16.35
N CYS A 20 1.87 -1.42 15.84
CA CYS A 20 1.41 -1.57 14.46
C CYS A 20 0.18 -0.68 14.18
N PHE A 21 -0.81 -0.66 15.08
CA PHE A 21 -1.95 0.25 14.95
C PHE A 21 -1.52 1.72 15.07
N GLY A 22 -0.51 2.03 15.89
CA GLY A 22 0.11 3.35 15.96
C GLY A 22 0.65 3.80 14.60
N LEU A 23 1.42 2.96 13.91
CA LEU A 23 1.94 3.24 12.56
C LEU A 23 0.82 3.51 11.54
N LEU A 24 -0.26 2.71 11.58
CA LEU A 24 -1.41 2.88 10.68
C LEU A 24 -2.17 4.19 10.95
N ARG A 25 -2.28 4.60 12.23
CA ARG A 25 -2.86 5.89 12.62
C ARG A 25 -1.97 7.04 12.17
N SER A 26 -0.68 6.99 12.45
CA SER A 26 0.28 7.99 12.01
C SER A 26 0.27 8.20 10.49
N ALA A 27 0.11 7.11 9.71
CA ALA A 27 -0.10 7.21 8.27
C ALA A 27 -1.42 7.93 7.91
N GLY A 28 -2.47 7.71 8.71
CA GLY A 28 -3.74 8.45 8.63
C GLY A 28 -3.56 9.93 8.93
N ASP A 29 -2.75 10.28 9.92
CA ASP A 29 -2.45 11.67 10.30
C ASP A 29 -1.67 12.39 9.20
N VAL A 30 -0.69 11.73 8.56
CA VAL A 30 -0.01 12.27 7.36
C VAL A 30 -1.02 12.63 6.28
N TRP A 31 -1.93 11.70 5.95
CA TRP A 31 -2.95 11.93 4.93
C TRP A 31 -3.92 13.06 5.31
N ALA A 32 -4.34 13.10 6.58
CA ALA A 32 -5.24 14.13 7.08
C ALA A 32 -4.59 15.52 7.03
N LEU A 33 -3.31 15.61 7.43
CA LEU A 33 -2.57 16.88 7.43
C LEU A 33 -2.49 17.47 6.01
N VAL A 34 -2.22 16.67 4.98
CA VAL A 34 -2.22 17.14 3.58
C VAL A 34 -3.58 17.72 3.18
N ILE A 35 -4.67 17.10 3.60
CA ILE A 35 -6.02 17.60 3.31
C ILE A 35 -6.29 18.89 4.06
N ASP A 36 -5.90 18.96 5.34
CA ASP A 36 -6.10 20.14 6.17
C ASP A 36 -5.27 21.33 5.67
N CYS A 37 -4.02 21.14 5.24
CA CYS A 37 -3.20 22.17 4.58
C CYS A 37 -3.83 22.66 3.26
N ASN A 38 -4.50 21.80 2.52
CA ASN A 38 -5.14 22.17 1.25
C ASN A 38 -6.55 22.75 1.41
N ARG A 39 -7.16 22.67 2.61
CA ARG A 39 -8.51 23.16 2.83
C ARG A 39 -8.65 24.65 2.56
N PRO A 40 -7.86 25.57 3.16
CA PRO A 40 -7.97 27.01 2.90
C PRO A 40 -7.66 27.35 1.44
N LEU A 41 -6.68 26.68 0.82
CA LEU A 41 -6.37 26.89 -0.59
C LEU A 41 -7.57 26.57 -1.50
N ARG A 42 -8.34 25.53 -1.15
CA ARG A 42 -9.55 25.17 -1.87
C ARG A 42 -10.67 26.18 -1.67
N GLU A 43 -10.86 26.65 -0.45
CA GLU A 43 -11.86 27.68 -0.11
C GLU A 43 -11.59 29.01 -0.83
N TRP A 44 -10.32 29.37 -0.99
CA TRP A 44 -9.90 30.59 -1.69
C TRP A 44 -9.64 30.40 -3.19
N HIS A 45 -10.02 29.24 -3.74
CA HIS A 45 -9.81 28.88 -5.15
C HIS A 45 -8.34 28.93 -5.61
N CYS A 46 -7.41 28.80 -4.68
CA CYS A 46 -5.98 28.76 -4.93
C CYS A 46 -5.52 27.34 -5.37
N PRO A 47 -4.41 27.24 -6.14
CA PRO A 47 -3.84 25.97 -6.50
C PRO A 47 -3.48 25.13 -5.26
N GLN A 48 -3.95 23.88 -5.23
CA GLN A 48 -3.67 22.96 -4.12
C GLN A 48 -2.23 22.39 -4.22
N VAL A 49 -1.60 22.22 -3.07
CA VAL A 49 -0.31 21.53 -2.97
C VAL A 49 -0.55 20.03 -3.11
N ALA A 50 -0.29 19.48 -4.30
CA ALA A 50 -0.51 18.07 -4.61
C ALA A 50 0.74 17.39 -5.18
N ASN A 51 1.72 18.15 -5.65
CA ASN A 51 2.98 17.60 -6.15
C ASN A 51 3.77 16.95 -5.01
N PHE A 52 4.28 15.74 -5.22
CA PHE A 52 5.01 14.97 -4.21
C PHE A 52 6.18 15.74 -3.59
N SER A 53 7.02 16.38 -4.41
CA SER A 53 8.19 17.12 -3.90
C SER A 53 7.78 18.35 -3.09
N ALA A 54 6.69 19.03 -3.46
CA ALA A 54 6.15 20.15 -2.70
C ALA A 54 5.58 19.66 -1.35
N LEU A 55 4.82 18.57 -1.34
CA LEU A 55 4.31 17.95 -0.11
C LEU A 55 5.44 17.54 0.84
N CYS A 56 6.53 16.97 0.32
CA CYS A 56 7.69 16.62 1.15
C CYS A 56 8.37 17.84 1.77
N ARG A 57 8.39 18.99 1.09
CA ARG A 57 8.92 20.25 1.64
C ARG A 57 8.04 20.82 2.73
N GLU A 58 6.73 20.88 2.49
CA GLU A 58 5.75 21.36 3.47
C GLU A 58 5.78 20.57 4.78
N LEU A 59 6.05 19.25 4.71
CA LEU A 59 6.09 18.39 5.89
C LEU A 59 7.51 18.13 6.41
N THR A 60 8.51 18.90 5.94
CA THR A 60 9.87 18.81 6.46
C THR A 60 9.90 19.21 7.94
N GLY A 61 10.55 18.36 8.77
CA GLY A 61 10.64 18.58 10.22
C GLY A 61 9.43 18.08 11.03
N THR A 62 8.34 17.67 10.36
CA THR A 62 7.20 17.08 11.07
C THR A 62 7.44 15.60 11.37
N THR A 63 7.15 15.18 12.58
CA THR A 63 7.22 13.78 13.01
C THR A 63 5.82 13.19 13.22
N PHE A 64 5.67 11.90 12.94
CA PHE A 64 4.39 11.19 13.02
C PHE A 64 4.55 9.93 13.89
N GLY A 65 4.75 10.10 15.19
CA GLY A 65 4.98 9.01 16.12
C GLY A 65 6.16 8.11 15.67
N ASP A 66 5.96 6.80 15.72
CA ASP A 66 6.96 5.81 15.29
C ASP A 66 7.07 5.65 13.75
N LEU A 67 6.27 6.39 12.96
CA LEU A 67 6.28 6.25 11.49
C LEU A 67 7.60 6.81 10.93
N SER A 68 8.33 5.98 10.19
CA SER A 68 9.56 6.43 9.54
C SER A 68 9.27 7.46 8.44
N ARG A 69 10.23 8.37 8.20
CA ARG A 69 10.11 9.36 7.13
C ARG A 69 9.80 8.74 5.77
N GLN A 70 10.47 7.65 5.43
CA GLN A 70 10.24 6.93 4.17
C GLN A 70 8.81 6.40 4.04
N CYS A 71 8.22 5.92 5.15
CA CYS A 71 6.82 5.49 5.15
C CYS A 71 5.87 6.68 5.04
N ALA A 72 6.15 7.81 5.70
CA ALA A 72 5.37 9.03 5.54
C ALA A 72 5.43 9.54 4.09
N GLU A 73 6.61 9.59 3.48
CA GLU A 73 6.78 9.94 2.06
C GLU A 73 6.01 9.00 1.12
N ALA A 74 5.91 7.70 1.45
CA ALA A 74 5.07 6.78 0.67
C ALA A 74 3.58 7.16 0.72
N VAL A 75 3.09 7.63 1.88
CA VAL A 75 1.71 8.14 2.01
C VAL A 75 1.52 9.41 1.17
N LEU A 76 2.47 10.35 1.21
CA LEU A 76 2.44 11.56 0.38
C LEU A 76 2.44 11.25 -1.11
N LYS A 77 3.24 10.27 -1.53
CA LYS A 77 3.27 9.80 -2.93
C LYS A 77 1.92 9.25 -3.36
N ASN A 78 1.29 8.44 -2.50
CA ASN A 78 -0.03 7.88 -2.77
C ASN A 78 -1.10 8.99 -2.87
N TYR A 79 -1.03 10.02 -2.02
CA TYR A 79 -1.91 11.18 -2.12
C TYR A 79 -1.72 11.92 -3.45
N SER A 80 -0.47 12.25 -3.79
CA SER A 80 -0.11 12.92 -5.04
C SER A 80 -0.64 12.15 -6.25
N THR A 81 -0.37 10.84 -6.31
CA THR A 81 -0.87 9.97 -7.39
C THR A 81 -2.39 10.02 -7.49
N ALA A 82 -3.10 9.84 -6.37
CA ALA A 82 -4.57 9.86 -6.35
C ALA A 82 -5.14 11.22 -6.79
N PHE A 83 -4.48 12.32 -6.45
CA PHE A 83 -4.88 13.66 -6.86
C PHE A 83 -4.76 13.85 -8.37
N PHE A 84 -3.62 13.51 -8.94
CA PHE A 84 -3.38 13.66 -10.38
C PHE A 84 -4.21 12.70 -11.22
N GLU A 85 -4.44 11.48 -10.76
CA GLU A 85 -5.35 10.53 -11.41
C GLU A 85 -6.79 11.07 -11.42
N ALA A 86 -7.27 11.66 -10.33
CA ALA A 86 -8.57 12.30 -10.29
C ALA A 86 -8.66 13.47 -11.26
N THR A 87 -7.59 14.28 -11.35
CA THR A 87 -7.49 15.39 -12.31
C THR A 87 -7.54 14.91 -13.75
N LYS A 88 -6.77 13.86 -14.08
CA LYS A 88 -6.74 13.25 -15.41
C LYS A 88 -8.12 12.74 -15.82
N ARG A 89 -8.77 11.98 -14.93
CA ARG A 89 -10.13 11.45 -15.19
C ARG A 89 -11.15 12.55 -15.40
N LYS A 90 -11.11 13.63 -14.62
CA LYS A 90 -11.98 14.79 -14.81
C LYS A 90 -11.78 15.47 -16.17
N LYS A 91 -10.53 15.63 -16.62
CA LYS A 91 -10.21 16.17 -17.97
C LYS A 91 -10.76 15.32 -19.10
N GLN A 92 -10.91 14.00 -18.85
CA GLN A 92 -11.51 13.05 -19.79
C GLN A 92 -13.06 12.99 -19.70
N GLY A 93 -13.68 13.90 -18.94
CA GLY A 93 -15.15 13.91 -18.75
C GLY A 93 -15.67 12.83 -17.77
N VAL A 94 -14.77 12.04 -17.18
CA VAL A 94 -15.16 10.98 -16.24
C VAL A 94 -15.44 11.58 -14.85
N ARG A 95 -16.55 11.22 -14.24
CA ARG A 95 -16.87 11.63 -12.87
C ARG A 95 -15.83 11.06 -11.90
N ALA A 96 -15.00 11.91 -11.32
CA ALA A 96 -13.98 11.52 -10.35
C ALA A 96 -13.96 12.49 -9.16
N GLY A 97 -13.81 11.94 -7.94
CA GLY A 97 -13.63 12.74 -6.73
C GLY A 97 -12.15 12.92 -6.41
N PHE A 98 -11.78 14.09 -5.92
CA PHE A 98 -10.45 14.33 -5.34
C PHE A 98 -10.26 13.53 -4.04
N PRO A 99 -9.01 13.29 -3.62
CA PRO A 99 -8.73 12.61 -2.38
C PRO A 99 -9.47 13.25 -1.20
N ARG A 100 -10.14 12.42 -0.41
CA ARG A 100 -10.88 12.83 0.79
C ARG A 100 -10.15 12.35 2.03
N ARG A 101 -10.52 12.88 3.20
CA ARG A 101 -10.02 12.39 4.47
C ARG A 101 -10.34 10.90 4.59
N LYS A 102 -9.31 10.08 4.76
CA LYS A 102 -9.46 8.64 4.95
C LYS A 102 -9.86 8.35 6.40
N ARG A 103 -10.31 7.11 6.65
CA ARG A 103 -10.47 6.61 8.01
C ARG A 103 -9.13 6.66 8.75
N ALA A 104 -9.17 6.60 10.10
CA ALA A 104 -7.99 6.74 10.95
C ALA A 104 -6.84 5.77 10.66
N LEU A 105 -7.12 4.61 10.05
CA LEU A 105 -6.11 3.60 9.71
C LEU A 105 -5.83 3.64 8.21
N VAL A 106 -4.59 3.99 7.86
CA VAL A 106 -4.09 4.00 6.48
C VAL A 106 -2.98 2.97 6.35
N PRO A 107 -2.98 2.11 5.33
CA PRO A 107 -1.92 1.14 5.11
C PRO A 107 -0.53 1.78 5.04
N VAL A 108 0.46 1.13 5.68
CA VAL A 108 1.85 1.61 5.72
C VAL A 108 2.69 0.75 4.80
N ARG A 109 3.29 1.37 3.78
CA ARG A 109 4.17 0.70 2.84
C ARG A 109 5.64 0.87 3.24
N PHE A 110 6.32 -0.24 3.41
CA PHE A 110 7.77 -0.34 3.62
C PHE A 110 8.41 -0.74 2.30
N ARG A 111 9.31 0.08 1.78
CA ARG A 111 10.09 -0.21 0.56
C ARG A 111 11.25 -1.13 0.89
N PHE A 112 11.87 -1.70 -0.12
CA PHE A 112 13.13 -2.42 0.01
C PHE A 112 14.15 -1.58 0.80
N GLY A 113 14.86 -2.21 1.73
CA GLY A 113 15.76 -1.54 2.66
C GLY A 113 15.09 -1.02 3.96
N CYS A 114 13.74 -0.93 4.02
CA CYS A 114 13.02 -0.52 5.23
C CYS A 114 12.50 -1.72 6.05
N PHE A 115 12.86 -2.93 5.72
CA PHE A 115 12.50 -4.15 6.43
C PHE A 115 13.63 -5.18 6.33
N ALA A 116 13.62 -6.14 7.24
CA ALA A 116 14.51 -7.29 7.21
C ALA A 116 13.78 -8.53 7.70
N PHE A 117 14.11 -9.69 7.14
CA PHE A 117 13.57 -10.99 7.56
C PHE A 117 14.59 -11.73 8.42
N ASP A 118 14.08 -12.44 9.43
CA ASP A 118 14.80 -13.38 10.26
C ASP A 118 13.88 -14.60 10.49
N GLY A 119 14.00 -15.60 9.64
CA GLY A 119 13.11 -16.76 9.60
C GLY A 119 11.64 -16.32 9.47
N SER A 120 10.81 -16.68 10.45
CA SER A 120 9.39 -16.31 10.49
C SER A 120 9.12 -14.92 11.07
N ARG A 121 10.16 -14.12 11.36
CA ARG A 121 10.06 -12.78 11.91
C ARG A 121 10.42 -11.75 10.86
N VAL A 122 9.78 -10.60 10.95
CA VAL A 122 10.11 -9.47 10.10
C VAL A 122 10.27 -8.20 10.95
N ARG A 123 11.35 -7.49 10.71
CA ARG A 123 11.59 -6.16 11.26
C ARG A 123 10.95 -5.13 10.33
N LEU A 124 10.10 -4.30 10.88
CA LEU A 124 9.48 -3.17 10.18
C LEU A 124 10.26 -1.88 10.50
N GLY A 125 10.57 -1.10 9.49
CA GLY A 125 11.29 0.17 9.63
C GLY A 125 10.44 1.21 10.36
N VAL A 126 10.94 1.67 11.50
CA VAL A 126 10.34 2.71 12.33
C VAL A 126 11.15 4.00 12.30
N ALA A 127 10.67 5.07 12.92
CA ALA A 127 11.39 6.33 13.05
C ALA A 127 12.73 6.14 13.76
N ARG A 128 13.71 6.98 13.40
CA ARG A 128 15.04 6.97 14.04
C ARG A 128 14.91 7.24 15.55
N GLY A 129 15.52 6.40 16.36
CA GLY A 129 15.45 6.49 17.81
C GLY A 129 14.28 5.75 18.44
N ALA A 130 13.28 5.32 17.66
CA ALA A 130 12.23 4.42 18.16
C ALA A 130 12.79 2.99 18.32
N PRO A 131 12.32 2.22 19.33
CA PRO A 131 12.71 0.83 19.49
C PRO A 131 12.35 0.00 18.25
N GLU A 132 13.19 -0.97 17.90
CA GLU A 132 12.91 -1.88 16.78
C GLU A 132 11.53 -2.54 16.93
N LEU A 133 10.87 -2.72 15.80
CA LEU A 133 9.59 -3.40 15.74
C LEU A 133 9.71 -4.69 14.94
N TRP A 134 9.87 -5.79 15.67
CA TRP A 134 9.83 -7.13 15.13
C TRP A 134 8.42 -7.70 15.28
N VAL A 135 7.89 -8.31 14.23
CA VAL A 135 6.61 -9.04 14.25
C VAL A 135 6.79 -10.44 13.68
N ARG A 136 5.95 -11.38 14.09
CA ARG A 136 6.01 -12.74 13.60
C ARG A 136 4.92 -12.97 12.55
N LEU A 137 5.28 -13.64 11.47
CA LEU A 137 4.37 -14.09 10.42
C LEU A 137 3.62 -15.35 10.87
N ALA A 138 2.36 -15.48 10.47
CA ALA A 138 1.56 -16.66 10.77
C ALA A 138 1.93 -17.87 9.90
N ARG A 139 2.55 -17.62 8.74
CA ARG A 139 3.08 -18.62 7.81
C ARG A 139 4.33 -18.08 7.13
N GLU A 140 5.07 -18.93 6.46
CA GLU A 140 6.22 -18.55 5.64
C GLU A 140 5.82 -17.68 4.44
N VAL A 141 6.76 -16.87 4.01
CA VAL A 141 6.62 -16.06 2.79
C VAL A 141 6.81 -16.99 1.59
N PRO A 142 5.88 -17.01 0.62
CA PRO A 142 5.96 -17.91 -0.53
C PRO A 142 6.94 -17.44 -1.62
N TYR A 143 7.81 -16.49 -1.30
CA TYR A 143 8.77 -15.90 -2.24
C TYR A 143 10.17 -15.87 -1.64
N PRO A 144 11.23 -16.02 -2.45
CA PRO A 144 12.59 -15.76 -2.02
C PRO A 144 12.75 -14.34 -1.48
N THR A 145 13.49 -14.18 -0.39
CA THR A 145 13.62 -12.88 0.31
C THR A 145 14.18 -11.78 -0.60
N GLU A 146 15.12 -12.13 -1.49
CA GLU A 146 15.74 -11.24 -2.46
C GLU A 146 14.78 -10.71 -3.54
N SER A 147 13.70 -11.44 -3.80
CA SER A 147 12.67 -11.04 -4.75
C SER A 147 11.66 -10.05 -4.17
N ILE A 148 11.64 -9.88 -2.83
CA ILE A 148 10.67 -9.03 -2.15
C ILE A 148 11.01 -7.56 -2.37
N ARG A 149 10.08 -6.81 -2.94
CA ARG A 149 10.23 -5.38 -3.27
C ARG A 149 9.58 -4.44 -2.26
N SER A 150 8.52 -4.87 -1.62
CA SER A 150 7.86 -4.06 -0.59
C SER A 150 6.98 -4.91 0.33
N LEU A 151 6.76 -4.39 1.53
CA LEU A 151 5.77 -4.88 2.47
C LEU A 151 4.73 -3.79 2.69
N THR A 152 3.46 -4.18 2.87
CA THR A 152 2.41 -3.22 3.26
C THR A 152 1.69 -3.75 4.49
N LEU A 153 1.78 -3.01 5.59
CA LEU A 153 1.04 -3.30 6.82
C LEU A 153 -0.41 -2.84 6.63
N VAL A 154 -1.34 -3.75 6.87
CA VAL A 154 -2.78 -3.53 6.69
C VAL A 154 -3.53 -3.99 7.94
N ALA A 155 -4.58 -3.28 8.31
CA ALA A 155 -5.55 -3.73 9.31
C ALA A 155 -6.91 -3.94 8.66
N GLU A 156 -7.48 -5.13 8.86
CA GLU A 156 -8.79 -5.51 8.35
C GLU A 156 -9.55 -6.29 9.42
N ALA A 157 -10.80 -5.92 9.68
CA ALA A 157 -11.64 -6.52 10.73
C ALA A 157 -10.92 -6.69 12.08
N GLY A 158 -10.11 -5.69 12.46
CA GLY A 158 -9.34 -5.71 13.70
C GLY A 158 -8.10 -6.63 13.67
N ARG A 159 -7.81 -7.34 12.61
CA ARG A 159 -6.60 -8.16 12.44
C ARG A 159 -5.54 -7.42 11.66
N LEU A 160 -4.28 -7.78 11.89
CA LEU A 160 -3.13 -7.21 11.20
C LEU A 160 -2.60 -8.21 10.18
N TYR A 161 -2.33 -7.68 9.00
CA TYR A 161 -1.76 -8.43 7.88
C TYR A 161 -0.55 -7.70 7.31
N LEU A 162 0.32 -8.46 6.69
CA LEU A 162 1.40 -7.95 5.87
C LEU A 162 1.20 -8.45 4.45
N ASP A 163 0.98 -7.52 3.53
CA ASP A 163 0.96 -7.80 2.10
C ASP A 163 2.41 -7.75 1.62
N VAL A 164 2.94 -8.90 1.22
CA VAL A 164 4.31 -9.09 0.75
C VAL A 164 4.29 -9.07 -0.77
N THR A 165 4.90 -8.05 -1.38
CA THR A 165 5.00 -7.92 -2.83
C THR A 165 6.38 -8.32 -3.29
N ALA A 166 6.46 -9.32 -4.15
CA ALA A 166 7.68 -9.83 -4.76
C ALA A 166 7.64 -9.68 -6.28
N GLU A 167 8.81 -9.57 -6.87
CA GLU A 167 9.01 -9.65 -8.31
C GLU A 167 9.38 -11.07 -8.69
N VAL A 168 8.56 -11.71 -9.51
CA VAL A 168 8.68 -13.13 -9.86
C VAL A 168 8.86 -13.27 -11.36
N ALA A 169 9.79 -14.11 -11.76
CA ALA A 169 9.88 -14.55 -13.15
C ALA A 169 8.63 -15.37 -13.48
N VAL A 170 8.03 -15.10 -14.62
CA VAL A 170 6.95 -15.92 -15.19
C VAL A 170 7.49 -16.51 -16.45
N GLU A 171 7.48 -17.81 -16.54
CA GLU A 171 7.67 -18.51 -17.81
C GLU A 171 6.41 -18.26 -18.63
N VAL A 172 6.57 -17.60 -19.75
CA VAL A 172 5.53 -17.48 -20.76
C VAL A 172 5.69 -18.73 -21.62
N HIS A 173 4.79 -19.68 -21.45
CA HIS A 173 4.67 -20.76 -22.42
C HIS A 173 3.98 -20.17 -23.65
N ASP A 174 4.59 -20.30 -24.81
CA ASP A 174 3.91 -20.06 -26.08
C ASP A 174 2.77 -21.08 -26.19
N LEU A 175 1.58 -20.63 -25.81
CA LEU A 175 0.36 -21.39 -25.99
C LEU A 175 0.04 -21.37 -27.48
N ASP A 176 -0.27 -22.53 -28.04
CA ASP A 176 -0.79 -22.63 -29.39
C ASP A 176 -2.03 -21.71 -29.50
N PRO A 177 -2.05 -20.74 -30.43
CA PRO A 177 -3.18 -19.85 -30.61
C PRO A 177 -4.50 -20.61 -30.88
N ALA A 178 -4.43 -21.84 -31.35
CA ALA A 178 -5.58 -22.72 -31.57
C ALA A 178 -6.18 -23.26 -30.24
N MET A 179 -5.41 -23.24 -29.14
CA MET A 179 -5.87 -23.67 -27.82
C MET A 179 -6.29 -22.46 -26.96
N THR A 180 -7.34 -21.75 -27.37
CA THR A 180 -7.86 -20.61 -26.64
C THR A 180 -9.04 -21.03 -25.75
N ALA A 181 -9.00 -20.71 -24.45
CA ALA A 181 -10.11 -20.89 -23.55
C ALA A 181 -10.63 -19.53 -23.06
N GLY A 182 -11.89 -19.28 -23.20
CA GLY A 182 -12.58 -18.13 -22.59
C GLY A 182 -13.10 -18.51 -21.20
N VAL A 183 -12.81 -17.68 -20.19
CA VAL A 183 -13.35 -17.84 -18.82
C VAL A 183 -14.24 -16.65 -18.52
N ASP A 184 -15.54 -16.88 -18.28
CA ASP A 184 -16.46 -15.87 -17.77
C ASP A 184 -16.72 -16.09 -16.28
N LEU A 185 -16.71 -14.99 -15.51
CA LEU A 185 -16.98 -14.99 -14.08
C LEU A 185 -18.40 -14.45 -13.84
N GLY A 186 -19.32 -15.36 -13.56
CA GLY A 186 -20.73 -15.03 -13.35
C GLY A 186 -21.16 -15.02 -11.87
N ILE A 187 -22.31 -14.38 -11.60
CA ILE A 187 -22.90 -14.33 -10.25
C ILE A 187 -23.58 -15.66 -9.89
N ILE A 188 -24.20 -16.33 -10.87
CA ILE A 188 -24.95 -17.59 -10.68
C ILE A 188 -24.01 -18.79 -10.76
N HIS A 189 -23.09 -18.77 -11.74
CA HIS A 189 -22.01 -19.75 -11.87
C HIS A 189 -20.69 -19.03 -11.60
N PRO A 190 -19.86 -19.50 -10.65
CA PRO A 190 -18.62 -18.81 -10.27
C PRO A 190 -17.64 -18.67 -11.45
N TYR A 191 -17.73 -19.54 -12.43
CA TYR A 191 -17.00 -19.44 -13.71
C TYR A 191 -17.66 -20.32 -14.77
N ALA A 192 -17.57 -19.91 -16.01
CA ALA A 192 -17.83 -20.73 -17.20
C ALA A 192 -16.56 -20.77 -18.05
N VAL A 193 -16.20 -21.95 -18.53
CA VAL A 193 -15.02 -22.16 -19.40
C VAL A 193 -15.52 -22.67 -20.74
N VAL A 194 -15.12 -22.00 -21.81
CA VAL A 194 -15.36 -22.45 -23.19
C VAL A 194 -14.00 -22.76 -23.80
N THR A 195 -13.81 -24.00 -24.21
CA THR A 195 -12.65 -24.44 -24.98
C THR A 195 -13.02 -24.49 -26.45
N GLY A 196 -12.12 -24.02 -27.31
CA GLY A 196 -12.35 -24.00 -28.77
C GLY A 196 -12.03 -25.36 -29.43
N ASP A 197 -12.64 -26.44 -28.92
CA ASP A 197 -12.59 -27.73 -29.62
C ASP A 197 -13.82 -27.84 -30.54
N GLU A 198 -13.57 -27.85 -31.85
CA GLU A 198 -14.53 -28.34 -32.82
C GLU A 198 -14.48 -29.88 -32.88
#